data_667ed9e7a66e3d5b29b520a34b478c30
#
_entry.id   667ed9e7a66e3d5b29b520a34b478c30
#
_cell.length_a   1.000
_cell.length_b   1.000
_cell.length_c   1.000
_cell.angle_alpha   90.00
_cell.angle_beta   90.00
_cell.angle_gamma   90.00
#
_symmetry.space_group_name_H-M   'P 1'
#
loop_
_entity.id
_entity.type
_entity.pdbx_description
1 polymer ?
#
loop_
_entity_poly.entity_id
_entity_poly.type
_entity_poly.pdbx_seq_one_letter_code
_entity_poly.pdbx_strand_id
1 'polypeptide(L)'
;MKKVLIIEDDSFLQGLEASKLERSGYKVITASNGGEAIKKINEPDIDIILLDLILPDFNGFEVLAKIRQLDHLKKIPVIVFSNLSEEKDIDKSKELGATDFLVKSNFTLDELIKHMNTIVK
;
A
#
# COMPACT_ATOMS: atom_id res chain seq x y z
N MET A 1 -15.79 -9.87 -1.68
CA MET A 1 -15.25 -8.64 -1.05
C MET A 1 -13.75 -8.59 -1.31
N LYS A 2 -13.25 -7.48 -1.80
CA LYS A 2 -11.81 -7.31 -2.05
C LYS A 2 -11.06 -7.09 -0.74
N LYS A 3 -9.87 -7.66 -0.66
CA LYS A 3 -9.02 -7.58 0.54
C LYS A 3 -7.85 -6.64 0.26
N VAL A 4 -7.69 -5.65 1.14
CA VAL A 4 -6.57 -4.69 1.06
C VAL A 4 -5.64 -4.86 2.27
N LEU A 5 -4.33 -4.84 2.01
CA LEU A 5 -3.32 -4.73 3.05
C LEU A 5 -2.84 -3.29 3.09
N ILE A 6 -2.99 -2.64 4.24
CA ILE A 6 -2.50 -1.28 4.46
C ILE A 6 -1.20 -1.35 5.24
N ILE A 7 -0.12 -0.80 4.69
CA ILE A 7 1.18 -0.70 5.36
C ILE A 7 1.44 0.78 5.63
N GLU A 8 1.23 1.20 6.87
CA GLU A 8 1.26 2.60 7.29
C GLU A 8 1.63 2.69 8.77
N ASP A 9 2.67 3.45 9.10
CA ASP A 9 3.13 3.57 10.49
C ASP A 9 2.40 4.63 11.31
N ASP A 10 1.81 5.63 10.67
CA ASP A 10 1.00 6.63 11.37
C ASP A 10 -0.32 5.97 11.77
N SER A 11 -0.50 5.73 13.06
CA SER A 11 -1.67 4.99 13.57
C SER A 11 -2.98 5.74 13.34
N PHE A 12 -2.96 7.06 13.39
CA PHE A 12 -4.15 7.87 13.15
C PHE A 12 -4.58 7.76 11.68
N LEU A 13 -3.64 7.95 10.78
CA LEU A 13 -3.92 7.84 9.33
C LEU A 13 -4.32 6.42 8.95
N GLN A 14 -3.61 5.42 9.49
CA GLN A 14 -3.96 4.01 9.25
C GLN A 14 -5.41 3.72 9.66
N GLY A 15 -5.83 4.22 10.83
CA GLY A 15 -7.20 4.05 11.30
C GLY A 15 -8.23 4.70 10.38
N LEU A 16 -7.93 5.89 9.87
CA LEU A 16 -8.81 6.58 8.92
C LEU A 16 -8.91 5.82 7.61
N GLU A 17 -7.77 5.37 7.08
CA GLU A 17 -7.72 4.58 5.85
C GLU A 17 -8.54 3.29 6.01
N ALA A 18 -8.29 2.56 7.09
CA ALA A 18 -8.99 1.30 7.35
C ALA A 18 -10.50 1.52 7.45
N SER A 19 -10.92 2.52 8.21
CA SER A 19 -12.35 2.81 8.41
C SER A 19 -13.05 3.15 7.09
N LYS A 20 -12.44 4.02 6.29
CA LYS A 20 -13.03 4.41 5.01
C LYS A 20 -13.06 3.25 4.00
N LEU A 21 -12.01 2.44 3.97
CA LEU A 21 -11.95 1.29 3.08
C LEU A 21 -12.97 0.23 3.48
N GLU A 22 -13.14 -0.02 4.76
CA GLU A 22 -14.17 -0.95 5.24
C GLU A 22 -15.57 -0.48 4.83
N ARG A 23 -15.85 0.81 4.97
CA ARG A 23 -17.11 1.39 4.53
C ARG A 23 -17.32 1.29 3.03
N SER A 24 -16.22 1.24 2.27
CA SER A 24 -16.26 1.09 0.82
C SER A 24 -16.35 -0.36 0.36
N GLY A 25 -16.46 -1.30 1.29
CA GLY A 25 -16.66 -2.71 0.98
C GLY A 25 -15.40 -3.55 0.97
N TYR A 26 -14.26 -3.02 1.41
CA TYR A 26 -13.03 -3.79 1.50
C TYR A 26 -12.92 -4.56 2.81
N LYS A 27 -12.32 -5.73 2.75
CA LYS A 27 -11.80 -6.38 3.94
C LYS A 27 -10.39 -5.85 4.17
N VAL A 28 -10.11 -5.34 5.36
CA VAL A 28 -8.86 -4.62 5.64
C VAL A 28 -7.97 -5.41 6.59
N ILE A 29 -6.70 -5.58 6.23
CA ILE A 29 -5.66 -6.00 7.15
C ILE A 29 -4.59 -4.91 7.17
N THR A 30 -3.92 -4.74 8.30
CA THR A 30 -3.01 -3.63 8.52
C THR A 30 -1.65 -4.09 9.02
N ALA A 31 -0.61 -3.32 8.67
CA ALA A 31 0.73 -3.47 9.20
C ALA A 31 1.26 -2.08 9.53
N SER A 32 1.83 -1.90 10.71
CA SER A 32 2.27 -0.60 11.21
C SER A 32 3.77 -0.36 11.02
N ASN A 33 4.49 -1.34 10.54
CA ASN A 33 5.93 -1.24 10.29
C ASN A 33 6.35 -2.30 9.27
N GLY A 34 7.62 -2.27 8.88
CA GLY A 34 8.15 -3.20 7.88
C GLY A 34 8.14 -4.64 8.34
N GLY A 35 8.44 -4.89 9.62
CA GLY A 35 8.42 -6.25 10.18
C GLY A 35 7.05 -6.89 10.12
N GLU A 36 6.01 -6.13 10.49
CA GLU A 36 4.63 -6.59 10.36
C GLU A 36 4.25 -6.79 8.89
N ALA A 37 4.69 -5.89 8.03
CA ALA A 37 4.41 -5.98 6.59
C ALA A 37 4.95 -7.28 6.01
N ILE A 38 6.20 -7.64 6.34
CA ILE A 38 6.84 -8.86 5.84
C ILE A 38 6.05 -10.11 6.26
N LYS A 39 5.42 -10.07 7.44
CA LYS A 39 4.56 -11.17 7.88
C LYS A 39 3.22 -11.15 7.16
N LYS A 40 2.59 -9.98 7.04
CA LYS A 40 1.25 -9.84 6.50
C LYS A 40 1.17 -10.09 4.98
N ILE A 41 2.25 -9.85 4.24
CA ILE A 41 2.25 -10.14 2.80
C ILE A 41 2.10 -11.63 2.50
N ASN A 42 2.26 -12.49 3.50
CA ASN A 42 2.03 -13.93 3.34
C ASN A 42 0.56 -14.31 3.52
N GLU A 43 -0.31 -13.38 3.93
CA GLU A 43 -1.74 -13.63 4.03
C GLU A 43 -2.32 -14.00 2.66
N PRO A 44 -3.25 -14.98 2.61
CA PRO A 44 -3.87 -15.34 1.33
C PRO A 44 -4.90 -14.30 0.89
N ASP A 45 -5.18 -14.29 -0.42
CA ASP A 45 -6.30 -13.56 -1.01
C ASP A 45 -6.19 -12.04 -0.93
N ILE A 46 -4.98 -11.48 -0.79
CA ILE A 46 -4.77 -10.03 -0.89
C ILE A 46 -5.03 -9.62 -2.34
N ASP A 47 -5.91 -8.62 -2.52
CA ASP A 47 -6.27 -8.13 -3.85
C ASP A 47 -5.55 -6.83 -4.21
N ILE A 48 -5.13 -6.06 -3.22
CA ILE A 48 -4.43 -4.79 -3.42
C ILE A 48 -3.65 -4.45 -2.16
N ILE A 49 -2.51 -3.77 -2.34
CA ILE A 49 -1.67 -3.31 -1.22
C ILE A 49 -1.54 -1.80 -1.30
N LEU A 50 -1.75 -1.13 -0.18
CA LEU A 50 -1.50 0.29 -0.01
C LEU A 50 -0.26 0.43 0.85
N LEU A 51 0.80 1.03 0.30
CA LEU A 51 2.13 1.01 0.93
C LEU A 51 2.68 2.42 1.10
N ASP A 52 3.02 2.79 2.34
CA ASP A 52 3.88 3.93 2.60
C ASP A 52 5.34 3.49 2.58
N LEU A 53 6.18 4.25 1.91
CA LEU A 53 7.61 3.95 1.82
C LEU A 53 8.40 4.42 3.04
N ILE A 54 7.84 5.34 3.84
CA ILE A 54 8.50 5.87 5.04
C ILE A 54 8.06 5.03 6.23
N LEU A 55 8.87 4.05 6.59
CA LEU A 55 8.60 3.13 7.70
C LEU A 55 9.68 3.26 8.77
N PRO A 56 9.36 2.98 10.05
CA PRO A 56 10.30 3.22 11.15
C PRO A 56 11.47 2.22 11.23
N ASP A 57 11.30 1.02 10.71
CA ASP A 57 12.27 -0.07 10.87
C ASP A 57 12.92 -0.52 9.56
N PHE A 58 12.19 -0.50 8.45
CA PHE A 58 12.69 -0.89 7.13
C PHE A 58 12.52 0.23 6.13
N ASN A 59 13.36 0.20 5.11
CA ASN A 59 13.13 1.02 3.93
C ASN A 59 11.93 0.42 3.17
N GLY A 60 10.92 1.24 2.89
CA GLY A 60 9.72 0.78 2.21
C GLY A 60 9.97 0.23 0.81
N PHE A 61 11.05 0.67 0.15
CA PHE A 61 11.46 0.09 -1.13
C PHE A 61 11.82 -1.40 -0.99
N GLU A 62 12.42 -1.79 0.14
CA GLU A 62 12.73 -3.19 0.41
C GLU A 62 11.45 -4.02 0.58
N VAL A 63 10.44 -3.44 1.23
CA VAL A 63 9.14 -4.09 1.37
C VAL A 63 8.51 -4.31 -0.01
N LEU A 64 8.55 -3.29 -0.86
CA LEU A 64 8.03 -3.38 -2.23
C LEU A 64 8.73 -4.47 -3.02
N ALA A 65 10.06 -4.52 -2.93
CA ALA A 65 10.83 -5.56 -3.61
C ALA A 65 10.43 -6.96 -3.13
N LYS A 66 10.24 -7.14 -1.81
CA LYS A 66 9.81 -8.43 -1.26
C LYS A 66 8.41 -8.83 -1.72
N ILE A 67 7.50 -7.88 -1.81
CA ILE A 67 6.15 -8.14 -2.33
C ILE A 67 6.26 -8.75 -3.73
N ARG A 68 7.08 -8.16 -4.60
CA ARG A 68 7.20 -8.62 -5.99
C ARG A 68 7.96 -9.92 -6.14
N GLN A 69 8.66 -10.38 -5.11
CA GLN A 69 9.33 -11.68 -5.13
C GLN A 69 8.39 -12.85 -4.83
N LEU A 70 7.23 -12.57 -4.21
CA LEU A 70 6.28 -13.62 -3.86
C LEU A 70 5.36 -13.91 -5.05
N ASP A 71 5.26 -15.19 -5.42
CA ASP A 71 4.48 -15.61 -6.58
C ASP A 71 3.02 -15.17 -6.52
N HIS A 72 2.41 -15.28 -5.34
CA HIS A 72 1.00 -14.93 -5.18
C HIS A 72 0.73 -13.42 -5.21
N LEU A 73 1.78 -12.59 -5.17
CA LEU A 73 1.67 -11.13 -5.19
C LEU A 73 2.29 -10.48 -6.44
N LYS A 74 2.83 -11.27 -7.37
CA LYS A 74 3.52 -10.71 -8.54
C LYS A 74 2.67 -9.78 -9.39
N LYS A 75 1.37 -10.02 -9.42
CA LYS A 75 0.43 -9.25 -10.26
C LYS A 75 -0.56 -8.43 -9.44
N ILE A 76 -0.44 -8.43 -8.12
CA ILE A 76 -1.34 -7.69 -7.25
C ILE A 76 -1.02 -6.19 -7.37
N PRO A 77 -2.02 -5.32 -7.54
CA PRO A 77 -1.76 -3.88 -7.55
C PRO A 77 -1.14 -3.43 -6.23
N VAL A 78 -0.07 -2.66 -6.33
CA VAL A 78 0.56 -2.00 -5.18
C VAL A 78 0.52 -0.50 -5.43
N ILE A 79 -0.26 0.20 -4.63
CA ILE A 79 -0.35 1.66 -4.69
C ILE A 79 0.57 2.20 -3.60
N VAL A 80 1.61 2.93 -4.01
CA VAL A 80 2.43 3.65 -3.06
C VAL A 80 1.71 4.94 -2.71
N PHE A 81 1.48 5.15 -1.42
CA PHE A 81 0.83 6.35 -0.89
C PHE A 81 1.75 6.93 0.18
N SER A 82 2.53 7.95 -0.19
CA SER A 82 3.65 8.41 0.62
C SER A 82 3.86 9.91 0.46
N ASN A 83 4.56 10.52 1.43
CA ASN A 83 4.98 11.91 1.32
C ASN A 83 6.31 12.09 0.59
N LEU A 84 6.98 11.00 0.22
CA LEU A 84 8.11 11.10 -0.72
C LEU A 84 7.57 11.62 -2.05
N SER A 85 8.22 12.64 -2.61
CA SER A 85 7.73 13.29 -3.82
C SER A 85 8.83 13.55 -4.85
N GLU A 86 10.07 13.14 -4.57
CA GLU A 86 11.15 13.34 -5.52
C GLU A 86 11.02 12.36 -6.69
N GLU A 87 11.33 12.84 -7.88
CA GLU A 87 11.25 12.04 -9.11
C GLU A 87 12.05 10.75 -9.01
N LYS A 88 13.23 10.79 -8.37
CA LYS A 88 14.05 9.59 -8.18
C LYS A 88 13.35 8.51 -7.36
N ASP A 89 12.55 8.91 -6.37
CA ASP A 89 11.82 7.97 -5.53
C ASP A 89 10.64 7.36 -6.27
N ILE A 90 9.95 8.17 -7.06
CA ILE A 90 8.84 7.73 -7.90
C ILE A 90 9.35 6.72 -8.93
N ASP A 91 10.45 7.06 -9.60
CA ASP A 91 11.05 6.19 -10.61
C ASP A 91 11.53 4.87 -10.00
N LYS A 92 12.18 4.94 -8.83
CA LYS A 92 12.64 3.73 -8.14
C LYS A 92 11.49 2.82 -7.77
N SER A 93 10.38 3.39 -7.29
CA SER A 93 9.21 2.58 -6.92
C SER A 93 8.63 1.87 -8.15
N LYS A 94 8.57 2.54 -9.28
CA LYS A 94 8.09 1.95 -10.53
C LYS A 94 8.99 0.83 -11.00
N GLU A 95 10.31 1.03 -10.93
CA GLU A 95 11.28 -0.01 -11.28
C GLU A 95 11.12 -1.25 -10.40
N LEU A 96 10.78 -1.05 -9.13
CA LEU A 96 10.55 -2.14 -8.19
C LEU A 96 9.17 -2.78 -8.31
N GLY A 97 8.33 -2.27 -9.19
CA GLY A 97 7.06 -2.89 -9.53
C GLY A 97 5.81 -2.26 -8.90
N ALA A 98 5.90 -1.02 -8.40
CA ALA A 98 4.70 -0.30 -7.95
C ALA A 98 3.76 -0.07 -9.13
N THR A 99 2.48 -0.28 -8.89
CA THR A 99 1.44 -0.03 -9.90
C THR A 99 1.25 1.46 -10.10
N ASP A 100 1.25 2.20 -8.97
CA ASP A 100 1.04 3.64 -8.98
C ASP A 100 1.73 4.28 -7.78
N PHE A 101 1.98 5.58 -7.88
CA PHE A 101 2.59 6.36 -6.81
C PHE A 101 1.76 7.63 -6.60
N LEU A 102 1.16 7.75 -5.42
CA LEU A 102 0.36 8.91 -5.06
C LEU A 102 1.02 9.63 -3.87
N VAL A 103 1.26 10.93 -4.03
CA VAL A 103 1.83 11.74 -2.95
C VAL A 103 0.71 12.11 -1.99
N LYS A 104 0.88 11.78 -0.70
CA LYS A 104 -0.17 11.97 0.33
C LYS A 104 -0.74 13.39 0.35
N SER A 105 0.11 14.39 0.21
CA SER A 105 -0.33 15.79 0.28
C SER A 105 -1.21 16.22 -0.90
N ASN A 106 -1.24 15.43 -1.97
CA ASN A 106 -1.99 15.77 -3.20
C ASN A 106 -3.34 15.07 -3.31
N PHE A 107 -3.65 14.18 -2.38
CA PHE A 107 -4.87 13.35 -2.47
C PHE A 107 -5.61 13.32 -1.15
N THR A 108 -6.94 13.44 -1.20
CA THR A 108 -7.79 13.09 -0.06
C THR A 108 -7.93 11.58 0.00
N LEU A 109 -8.38 11.06 1.14
CA LEU A 109 -8.64 9.62 1.26
C LEU A 109 -9.78 9.18 0.32
N ASP A 110 -10.77 10.04 0.11
CA ASP A 110 -11.85 9.72 -0.83
C ASP A 110 -11.33 9.60 -2.26
N GLU A 111 -10.41 10.48 -2.65
CA GLU A 111 -9.75 10.41 -3.96
C GLU A 111 -8.90 9.17 -4.10
N LEU A 112 -8.17 8.82 -3.04
CA LEU A 112 -7.36 7.59 -3.00
C LEU A 112 -8.23 6.36 -3.23
N ILE A 113 -9.33 6.25 -2.49
CA ILE A 113 -10.24 5.09 -2.58
C ILE A 113 -10.88 5.02 -3.96
N LYS A 114 -11.29 6.15 -4.50
CA LYS A 114 -11.86 6.22 -5.85
C LYS A 114 -10.84 5.70 -6.87
N HIS A 115 -9.58 6.10 -6.73
CA HIS A 115 -8.51 5.63 -7.58
C HIS A 115 -8.31 4.12 -7.44
N MET A 116 -8.27 3.61 -6.21
CA MET A 116 -8.15 2.18 -5.95
C MET A 116 -9.28 1.40 -6.62
N ASN A 117 -10.51 1.90 -6.54
CA ASN A 117 -11.67 1.25 -7.13
C ASN A 117 -11.60 1.13 -8.65
N THR A 118 -10.84 1.99 -9.32
CA THR A 118 -10.64 1.87 -10.77
C THR A 118 -9.65 0.76 -11.12
N ILE A 119 -8.82 0.37 -10.18
CA ILE A 119 -7.76 -0.63 -10.39
C ILE A 119 -8.23 -2.01 -9.99
N VAL A 120 -8.95 -2.10 -8.87
CA VAL A 120 -9.47 -3.37 -8.34
C VAL A 120 -10.88 -3.56 -8.88
N LYS A 121 -11.04 -4.50 -9.78
CA LYS A 121 -12.35 -4.74 -10.42
C LYS A 121 -12.98 -6.07 -10.05
#